data_e8d3df6c54abaf72d748e5beb2130d28
#
_entry.id   e8d3df6c54abaf72d748e5beb2130d28
#
_cell.length_a   1.000
_cell.length_b   1.000
_cell.length_c   1.000
_cell.angle_alpha   90.00
_cell.angle_beta   90.00
_cell.angle_gamma   90.00
#
_symmetry.space_group_name_H-M   'P 1'
#
loop_
_entity.id
_entity.type
_entity.pdbx_description
1 polymer ?
#
loop_
_entity_poly.entity_id
_entity_poly.type
_entity_poly.pdbx_seq_one_letter_code
_entity_poly.pdbx_strand_id
1 'polypeptide(L)'
;TEYDLEMIQQVGFCSGIENYSRHMDGRPAGSAPATLIDYFPEDFLTIIDESHVTVPQIGGMFEGDMSRKRNLVEFGFRLPSAVDNRPLTFDEFEARVGQTVYMSATPGDYELEAAQGEFVEQVIRPTGLVDPKVTVKPTKGQIDDLIDEIRGRTDKNERVLVTTLTKRMAEDLTDYLLDNGIKVRYLHSDIDTLQRVELLRQLRLGEFVVLVGINLLREGLDLPEVSLVAILDADKEGFLRSTKSLIQTIGRAARNVSGEVIMYADQITESMQEAIDETERRREKQIAYNKEHGIDPQP
;
A
#
# COMPACT_ATOMS: atom_id res chain seq x y z
N THR A 1 33.74 17.69 -10.18
CA THR A 1 34.49 16.51 -10.65
C THR A 1 35.90 16.49 -10.08
N GLU A 2 36.70 17.59 -10.14
CA GLU A 2 38.04 17.63 -9.52
C GLU A 2 37.99 17.34 -8.02
N TYR A 3 37.09 18.00 -7.29
CA TYR A 3 36.85 17.73 -5.89
C TYR A 3 36.45 16.27 -5.61
N ASP A 4 35.59 15.69 -6.44
CA ASP A 4 35.18 14.27 -6.28
C ASP A 4 36.37 13.34 -6.48
N LEU A 5 37.24 13.61 -7.47
CA LEU A 5 38.46 12.84 -7.72
C LEU A 5 39.43 12.94 -6.54
N GLU A 6 39.62 14.14 -5.99
CA GLU A 6 40.45 14.33 -4.78
C GLU A 6 39.89 13.50 -3.61
N MET A 7 38.60 13.57 -3.37
CA MET A 7 37.94 12.82 -2.29
C MET A 7 38.07 11.30 -2.50
N ILE A 8 37.88 10.81 -3.71
CA ILE A 8 38.08 9.38 -4.03
C ILE A 8 39.54 8.97 -3.80
N GLN A 9 40.53 9.79 -4.18
CA GLN A 9 41.94 9.50 -3.97
C GLN A 9 42.36 9.53 -2.49
N GLN A 10 41.84 10.46 -1.69
CA GLN A 10 42.22 10.63 -0.32
C GLN A 10 41.48 9.71 0.66
N VAL A 11 40.18 9.49 0.42
CA VAL A 11 39.27 8.84 1.39
C VAL A 11 38.64 7.57 0.78
N GLY A 12 38.78 7.34 -0.51
CA GLY A 12 38.15 6.21 -1.23
C GLY A 12 36.65 6.42 -1.51
N PHE A 13 36.10 7.60 -1.25
CA PHE A 13 34.67 7.90 -1.37
C PHE A 13 34.41 9.36 -1.72
N CYS A 14 33.32 9.63 -2.46
CA CYS A 14 32.76 10.97 -2.60
C CYS A 14 31.22 10.90 -2.59
N SER A 15 30.57 12.03 -2.31
CA SER A 15 29.11 12.12 -2.41
C SER A 15 28.64 11.90 -3.85
N GLY A 16 27.73 10.96 -4.07
CA GLY A 16 27.26 10.59 -5.41
C GLY A 16 28.23 9.70 -6.18
N ILE A 17 29.10 8.94 -5.49
CA ILE A 17 30.07 8.02 -6.09
C ILE A 17 29.41 7.01 -7.05
N GLU A 18 28.17 6.66 -6.83
CA GLU A 18 27.37 5.78 -7.67
C GLU A 18 27.22 6.31 -9.12
N ASN A 19 27.32 7.63 -9.33
CA ASN A 19 27.28 8.24 -10.67
C ASN A 19 28.55 7.95 -11.49
N TYR A 20 29.60 7.46 -10.84
CA TYR A 20 30.86 7.03 -11.45
C TYR A 20 30.95 5.50 -11.62
N SER A 21 29.93 4.75 -11.19
CA SER A 21 29.96 3.28 -11.12
C SER A 21 30.39 2.63 -12.44
N ARG A 22 29.90 3.13 -13.60
CA ARG A 22 30.32 2.62 -14.92
C ARG A 22 31.83 2.66 -15.15
N HIS A 23 32.49 3.72 -14.71
CA HIS A 23 33.95 3.87 -14.85
C HIS A 23 34.71 3.01 -13.84
N MET A 24 34.14 2.78 -12.67
CA MET A 24 34.75 2.00 -11.60
C MET A 24 34.74 0.50 -11.92
N ASP A 25 33.65 0.00 -12.52
CA ASP A 25 33.48 -1.40 -12.89
C ASP A 25 33.84 -1.72 -14.36
N GLY A 26 34.18 -0.70 -15.15
CA GLY A 26 34.62 -0.83 -16.53
C GLY A 26 33.49 -1.20 -17.53
N ARG A 27 32.21 -0.99 -17.16
CA ARG A 27 31.10 -1.31 -18.05
C ARG A 27 31.04 -0.41 -19.29
N PRO A 28 30.53 -0.94 -20.43
CA PRO A 28 30.19 -0.12 -21.58
C PRO A 28 29.10 0.90 -21.28
N ALA A 29 29.09 2.01 -22.02
CA ALA A 29 28.01 2.99 -21.93
C ALA A 29 26.65 2.35 -22.29
N GLY A 30 25.60 2.67 -21.55
CA GLY A 30 24.24 2.15 -21.73
C GLY A 30 23.99 0.76 -21.13
N SER A 31 25.01 0.05 -20.64
CA SER A 31 24.82 -1.25 -19.99
C SER A 31 24.09 -1.12 -18.66
N ALA A 32 23.34 -2.16 -18.32
CA ALA A 32 22.68 -2.25 -17.01
C ALA A 32 23.70 -2.32 -15.87
N PRO A 33 23.46 -1.65 -14.73
CA PRO A 33 24.31 -1.80 -13.55
C PRO A 33 24.14 -3.17 -12.91
N ALA A 34 25.12 -3.59 -12.11
CA ALA A 34 24.95 -4.69 -11.19
C ALA A 34 23.92 -4.31 -10.10
N THR A 35 23.11 -5.27 -9.72
CA THR A 35 22.05 -5.12 -8.71
C THR A 35 22.19 -6.20 -7.65
N LEU A 36 21.41 -6.10 -6.57
CA LEU A 36 21.37 -7.15 -5.55
C LEU A 36 20.98 -8.52 -6.13
N ILE A 37 20.16 -8.55 -7.19
CA ILE A 37 19.74 -9.78 -7.86
C ILE A 37 20.93 -10.56 -8.42
N ASP A 38 21.96 -9.87 -8.92
CA ASP A 38 23.15 -10.49 -9.52
C ASP A 38 24.02 -11.24 -8.50
N TYR A 39 23.76 -11.12 -7.20
CA TYR A 39 24.45 -11.86 -6.13
C TYR A 39 23.76 -13.15 -5.71
N PHE A 40 22.56 -13.44 -6.23
CA PHE A 40 21.86 -14.69 -5.95
C PHE A 40 22.36 -15.82 -6.86
N PRO A 41 22.22 -17.09 -6.47
CA PRO A 41 22.46 -18.23 -7.36
C PRO A 41 21.58 -18.17 -8.61
N GLU A 42 21.98 -18.81 -9.70
CA GLU A 42 21.24 -18.78 -10.99
C GLU A 42 19.83 -19.39 -10.88
N ASP A 43 19.60 -20.29 -9.91
CA ASP A 43 18.35 -21.03 -9.71
C ASP A 43 17.50 -20.52 -8.54
N PHE A 44 17.65 -19.26 -8.14
CA PHE A 44 16.86 -18.70 -7.05
C PHE A 44 15.38 -18.52 -7.41
N LEU A 45 14.53 -18.66 -6.42
CA LEU A 45 13.10 -18.37 -6.52
C LEU A 45 12.83 -16.93 -6.10
N THR A 46 12.17 -16.17 -6.98
CA THR A 46 11.68 -14.82 -6.67
C THR A 46 10.25 -14.88 -6.14
N ILE A 47 9.99 -14.24 -5.00
CA ILE A 47 8.63 -14.07 -4.47
C ILE A 47 8.35 -12.58 -4.39
N ILE A 48 7.35 -12.11 -5.15
CA ILE A 48 6.95 -10.71 -5.20
C ILE A 48 5.67 -10.54 -4.40
N ASP A 49 5.82 -9.98 -3.20
CA ASP A 49 4.69 -9.64 -2.35
C ASP A 49 4.04 -8.32 -2.80
N GLU A 50 2.72 -8.20 -2.59
CA GLU A 50 1.90 -7.08 -3.07
C GLU A 50 2.19 -6.75 -4.55
N SER A 51 2.21 -7.79 -5.38
CA SER A 51 2.64 -7.73 -6.78
C SER A 51 1.88 -6.68 -7.60
N HIS A 52 0.59 -6.48 -7.31
CA HIS A 52 -0.25 -5.45 -7.94
C HIS A 52 0.28 -4.01 -7.80
N VAL A 53 1.17 -3.76 -6.82
CA VAL A 53 1.88 -2.48 -6.62
C VAL A 53 3.32 -2.60 -7.02
N THR A 54 3.99 -3.68 -6.63
CA THR A 54 5.44 -3.88 -6.82
C THR A 54 5.81 -3.98 -8.31
N VAL A 55 5.04 -4.73 -9.11
CA VAL A 55 5.32 -4.90 -10.54
C VAL A 55 5.22 -3.57 -11.30
N PRO A 56 4.14 -2.77 -11.18
CA PRO A 56 4.08 -1.44 -11.79
C PRO A 56 5.18 -0.48 -11.30
N GLN A 57 5.59 -0.57 -10.03
CA GLN A 57 6.68 0.24 -9.51
C GLN A 57 8.01 -0.10 -10.19
N ILE A 58 8.34 -1.39 -10.32
CA ILE A 58 9.55 -1.82 -11.03
C ILE A 58 9.51 -1.33 -12.48
N GLY A 59 8.38 -1.48 -13.17
CA GLY A 59 8.20 -0.99 -14.53
C GLY A 59 8.40 0.52 -14.70
N GLY A 60 7.99 1.31 -13.71
CA GLY A 60 8.08 2.78 -13.74
C GLY A 60 9.43 3.37 -13.27
N MET A 61 10.27 2.59 -12.59
CA MET A 61 11.51 3.10 -11.97
C MET A 61 12.50 3.67 -12.99
N PHE A 62 12.70 2.96 -14.11
CA PHE A 62 13.67 3.35 -15.12
C PHE A 62 13.36 4.71 -15.73
N GLU A 63 12.15 4.91 -16.23
CA GLU A 63 11.75 6.16 -16.90
C GLU A 63 11.78 7.36 -15.95
N GLY A 64 11.35 7.19 -14.71
CA GLY A 64 11.39 8.25 -13.70
C GLY A 64 12.81 8.71 -13.38
N ASP A 65 13.74 7.78 -13.19
CA ASP A 65 15.15 8.08 -12.93
C ASP A 65 15.85 8.69 -14.16
N MET A 66 15.61 8.10 -15.34
CA MET A 66 16.21 8.53 -16.60
C MET A 66 15.78 9.94 -16.97
N SER A 67 14.51 10.29 -16.85
CA SER A 67 14.00 11.64 -17.11
C SER A 67 14.71 12.69 -16.27
N ARG A 68 14.85 12.43 -14.97
CA ARG A 68 15.59 13.33 -14.06
C ARG A 68 17.07 13.45 -14.44
N LYS A 69 17.75 12.34 -14.70
CA LYS A 69 19.19 12.32 -14.98
C LYS A 69 19.54 12.97 -16.32
N ARG A 70 18.72 12.78 -17.36
CA ARG A 70 18.90 13.45 -18.65
C ARG A 70 18.96 14.98 -18.47
N ASN A 71 18.01 15.56 -17.72
CA ASN A 71 18.02 16.99 -17.43
C ASN A 71 19.30 17.41 -16.68
N LEU A 72 19.72 16.64 -15.67
CA LEU A 72 20.93 16.96 -14.91
C LEU A 72 22.20 16.90 -15.76
N VAL A 73 22.28 15.97 -16.70
CA VAL A 73 23.41 15.88 -17.67
C VAL A 73 23.35 16.97 -18.70
N GLU A 74 22.18 17.26 -19.28
CA GLU A 74 21.99 18.30 -20.30
C GLU A 74 22.41 19.69 -19.79
N PHE A 75 22.05 20.01 -18.54
CA PHE A 75 22.42 21.28 -17.90
C PHE A 75 23.78 21.26 -17.19
N GLY A 76 24.58 20.20 -17.34
CA GLY A 76 25.94 20.11 -16.82
C GLY A 76 26.07 19.88 -15.32
N PHE A 77 24.99 19.51 -14.62
CA PHE A 77 25.02 19.19 -13.19
C PHE A 77 25.55 17.78 -12.91
N ARG A 78 25.56 16.89 -13.89
CA ARG A 78 26.07 15.52 -13.80
C ARG A 78 26.85 15.15 -15.05
N LEU A 79 27.80 14.20 -14.90
CA LEU A 79 28.49 13.61 -16.03
C LEU A 79 27.56 12.70 -16.85
N PRO A 80 27.82 12.52 -18.18
CA PRO A 80 27.06 11.59 -19.00
C PRO A 80 26.94 10.17 -18.41
N SER A 81 27.98 9.70 -17.72
CA SER A 81 27.98 8.38 -17.05
C SER A 81 26.95 8.21 -15.93
N ALA A 82 26.41 9.32 -15.42
CA ALA A 82 25.35 9.26 -14.39
C ALA A 82 24.09 8.53 -14.89
N VAL A 83 23.80 8.57 -16.19
CA VAL A 83 22.64 7.86 -16.78
C VAL A 83 22.81 6.34 -16.78
N ASP A 84 24.03 5.82 -16.62
CA ASP A 84 24.30 4.39 -16.59
C ASP A 84 24.22 3.77 -15.18
N ASN A 85 24.13 4.61 -14.13
CA ASN A 85 23.72 4.19 -12.80
C ASN A 85 22.20 4.38 -12.67
N ARG A 86 21.46 3.37 -13.02
CA ARG A 86 20.00 3.46 -13.20
C ARG A 86 19.31 2.20 -12.71
N PRO A 87 18.02 2.25 -12.39
CA PRO A 87 17.23 1.04 -12.25
C PRO A 87 17.28 0.18 -13.51
N LEU A 88 17.02 -1.09 -13.37
CA LEU A 88 16.82 -1.98 -14.52
C LEU A 88 15.58 -1.53 -15.30
N THR A 89 15.56 -1.75 -16.59
CA THR A 89 14.31 -1.78 -17.33
C THR A 89 13.49 -3.01 -16.89
N PHE A 90 12.20 -3.03 -17.20
CA PHE A 90 11.37 -4.17 -16.82
C PHE A 90 11.84 -5.46 -17.49
N ASP A 91 12.20 -5.42 -18.77
CA ASP A 91 12.74 -6.56 -19.52
C ASP A 91 14.07 -7.07 -18.92
N GLU A 92 14.94 -6.16 -18.48
CA GLU A 92 16.20 -6.51 -17.81
C GLU A 92 15.95 -7.17 -16.44
N PHE A 93 14.90 -6.73 -15.73
CA PHE A 93 14.48 -7.37 -14.50
C PHE A 93 13.93 -8.77 -14.76
N GLU A 94 13.00 -8.94 -15.70
CA GLU A 94 12.44 -10.23 -16.06
C GLU A 94 13.52 -11.24 -16.48
N ALA A 95 14.51 -10.78 -17.26
CA ALA A 95 15.60 -11.64 -17.70
C ALA A 95 16.50 -12.14 -16.55
N ARG A 96 16.44 -11.51 -15.36
CA ARG A 96 17.27 -11.86 -14.20
C ARG A 96 16.55 -12.68 -13.13
N VAL A 97 15.23 -12.55 -13.01
CA VAL A 97 14.51 -13.14 -11.87
C VAL A 97 14.09 -14.60 -12.05
N GLY A 98 14.10 -15.16 -13.24
CA GLY A 98 13.75 -16.56 -13.45
C GLY A 98 12.37 -16.96 -12.94
N GLN A 99 12.30 -18.05 -12.17
CA GLN A 99 11.04 -18.53 -11.62
C GLN A 99 10.49 -17.57 -10.57
N THR A 100 9.25 -17.11 -10.78
CA THR A 100 8.64 -16.07 -9.95
C THR A 100 7.26 -16.47 -9.43
N VAL A 101 6.99 -16.19 -8.15
CA VAL A 101 5.68 -16.30 -7.52
C VAL A 101 5.17 -14.90 -7.20
N TYR A 102 4.01 -14.56 -7.74
CA TYR A 102 3.34 -13.30 -7.46
C TYR A 102 2.28 -13.49 -6.36
N MET A 103 2.32 -12.64 -5.34
CA MET A 103 1.39 -12.69 -4.22
C MET A 103 0.62 -11.38 -4.12
N SER A 104 -0.71 -11.45 -4.09
CA SER A 104 -1.57 -10.28 -3.91
C SER A 104 -2.98 -10.67 -3.49
N ALA A 105 -3.63 -9.85 -2.66
CA ALA A 105 -5.06 -9.95 -2.40
C ALA A 105 -5.90 -9.46 -3.60
N THR A 106 -5.30 -8.65 -4.49
CA THR A 106 -5.91 -8.01 -5.66
C THR A 106 -4.94 -8.06 -6.84
N PRO A 107 -4.70 -9.23 -7.46
CA PRO A 107 -3.72 -9.38 -8.55
C PRO A 107 -3.88 -8.34 -9.65
N GLY A 108 -2.78 -7.93 -10.26
CA GLY A 108 -2.75 -7.04 -11.41
C GLY A 108 -2.95 -7.78 -12.72
N ASP A 109 -3.14 -7.02 -13.79
CA ASP A 109 -3.36 -7.59 -15.12
C ASP A 109 -2.12 -8.33 -15.62
N TYR A 110 -0.93 -7.79 -15.32
CA TYR A 110 0.33 -8.42 -15.68
C TYR A 110 0.48 -9.84 -15.11
N GLU A 111 0.25 -10.01 -13.80
CA GLU A 111 0.39 -11.32 -13.13
C GLU A 111 -0.63 -12.32 -13.66
N LEU A 112 -1.87 -11.87 -13.91
CA LEU A 112 -2.92 -12.71 -14.46
C LEU A 112 -2.62 -13.14 -15.90
N GLU A 113 -2.07 -12.24 -16.73
CA GLU A 113 -1.64 -12.55 -18.09
C GLU A 113 -0.43 -13.49 -18.08
N ALA A 114 0.58 -13.22 -17.26
CA ALA A 114 1.77 -14.07 -17.13
C ALA A 114 1.43 -15.50 -16.65
N ALA A 115 0.44 -15.62 -15.76
CA ALA A 115 -0.08 -16.90 -15.27
C ALA A 115 -1.14 -17.52 -16.17
N GLN A 116 -1.45 -16.95 -17.35
CA GLN A 116 -2.51 -17.40 -18.27
C GLN A 116 -3.88 -17.54 -17.60
N GLY A 117 -4.14 -16.71 -16.60
CA GLY A 117 -5.38 -16.72 -15.80
C GLY A 117 -5.42 -17.80 -14.72
N GLU A 118 -4.38 -18.62 -14.58
CA GLU A 118 -4.28 -19.61 -13.50
C GLU A 118 -3.72 -18.98 -12.24
N PHE A 119 -4.41 -19.19 -11.11
CA PHE A 119 -3.92 -18.73 -9.80
C PHE A 119 -4.42 -19.64 -8.68
N VAL A 120 -3.68 -19.67 -7.58
CA VAL A 120 -4.03 -20.41 -6.38
C VAL A 120 -4.63 -19.46 -5.36
N GLU A 121 -5.84 -19.74 -4.92
CA GLU A 121 -6.50 -18.98 -3.86
C GLU A 121 -6.12 -19.48 -2.47
N GLN A 122 -5.63 -18.58 -1.63
CA GLN A 122 -5.46 -18.80 -0.21
C GLN A 122 -6.39 -17.89 0.59
N VAL A 123 -7.66 -18.25 0.67
CA VAL A 123 -8.71 -17.46 1.35
C VAL A 123 -8.79 -17.81 2.83
N ILE A 124 -8.57 -19.08 3.17
CA ILE A 124 -8.75 -19.58 4.54
C ILE A 124 -7.64 -19.09 5.46
N ARG A 125 -8.03 -18.43 6.54
CA ARG A 125 -7.14 -18.00 7.62
C ARG A 125 -7.15 -19.04 8.75
N PRO A 126 -5.98 -19.54 9.19
CA PRO A 126 -5.91 -20.51 10.30
C PRO A 126 -6.48 -19.98 11.61
N THR A 127 -6.43 -18.66 11.83
CA THR A 127 -7.01 -17.98 13.00
C THR A 127 -8.55 -18.00 13.01
N GLY A 128 -9.19 -18.39 11.92
CA GLY A 128 -10.65 -18.35 11.76
C GLY A 128 -11.22 -16.94 11.55
N LEU A 129 -10.39 -15.89 11.51
CA LEU A 129 -10.86 -14.52 11.29
C LEU A 129 -11.56 -14.39 9.94
N VAL A 130 -12.72 -13.78 9.98
CA VAL A 130 -13.63 -13.62 8.83
C VAL A 130 -13.46 -12.24 8.24
N ASP A 131 -13.62 -12.11 6.93
CA ASP A 131 -13.66 -10.78 6.29
C ASP A 131 -14.81 -9.94 6.86
N PRO A 132 -14.66 -8.61 6.98
CA PRO A 132 -15.63 -7.77 7.66
C PRO A 132 -16.96 -7.72 6.91
N LYS A 133 -18.04 -7.50 7.65
CA LYS A 133 -19.34 -7.18 7.05
C LYS A 133 -19.29 -5.79 6.43
N VAL A 134 -19.72 -5.66 5.18
CA VAL A 134 -19.82 -4.36 4.49
C VAL A 134 -21.27 -3.89 4.50
N THR A 135 -21.48 -2.63 4.91
CA THR A 135 -22.79 -1.98 4.92
C THR A 135 -22.71 -0.68 4.12
N VAL A 136 -23.68 -0.45 3.24
CA VAL A 136 -23.79 0.82 2.51
C VAL A 136 -24.82 1.70 3.19
N LYS A 137 -24.47 2.95 3.48
CA LYS A 137 -25.34 3.97 4.06
C LYS A 137 -25.37 5.22 3.18
N PRO A 138 -26.44 6.04 3.21
CA PRO A 138 -26.52 7.24 2.38
C PRO A 138 -25.49 8.29 2.79
N THR A 139 -25.08 9.16 1.86
CA THR A 139 -24.15 10.27 2.15
C THR A 139 -24.80 11.37 2.98
N LYS A 140 -26.13 11.53 2.86
CA LYS A 140 -26.86 12.51 3.68
C LYS A 140 -26.79 12.14 5.15
N GLY A 141 -26.20 13.01 5.96
CA GLY A 141 -26.01 12.79 7.41
C GLY A 141 -24.83 11.85 7.73
N GLN A 142 -23.98 11.55 6.76
CA GLN A 142 -22.84 10.62 6.94
C GLN A 142 -21.92 11.00 8.10
N ILE A 143 -21.73 12.27 8.38
CA ILE A 143 -20.82 12.72 9.46
C ILE A 143 -21.46 12.49 10.83
N ASP A 144 -22.75 12.75 11.00
CA ASP A 144 -23.46 12.52 12.26
C ASP A 144 -23.52 11.00 12.56
N ASP A 145 -23.87 10.20 11.55
CA ASP A 145 -23.87 8.73 11.67
C ASP A 145 -22.46 8.19 11.98
N LEU A 146 -21.41 8.73 11.34
CA LEU A 146 -20.03 8.37 11.61
C LEU A 146 -19.64 8.68 13.07
N ILE A 147 -20.05 9.82 13.61
CA ILE A 147 -19.79 10.19 15.00
C ILE A 147 -20.43 9.18 15.97
N ASP A 148 -21.66 8.79 15.72
CA ASP A 148 -22.36 7.81 16.56
C ASP A 148 -21.67 6.43 16.49
N GLU A 149 -21.26 6.00 15.32
CA GLU A 149 -20.45 4.77 15.12
C GLU A 149 -19.11 4.85 15.85
N ILE A 150 -18.39 5.97 15.76
CA ILE A 150 -17.13 6.19 16.48
C ILE A 150 -17.34 6.08 18.00
N ARG A 151 -18.37 6.72 18.55
CA ARG A 151 -18.69 6.66 19.99
C ARG A 151 -18.94 5.23 20.43
N GLY A 152 -19.75 4.48 19.67
CA GLY A 152 -20.03 3.07 19.97
C GLY A 152 -18.80 2.17 19.96
N ARG A 153 -17.78 2.49 19.15
CA ARG A 153 -16.48 1.76 19.11
C ARG A 153 -15.57 2.22 20.24
N THR A 154 -15.55 3.52 20.54
CA THR A 154 -14.75 4.08 21.63
C THR A 154 -15.14 3.47 22.97
N ASP A 155 -16.43 3.29 23.23
CA ASP A 155 -16.96 2.67 24.45
C ASP A 155 -16.48 1.22 24.65
N LYS A 156 -16.15 0.55 23.55
CA LYS A 156 -15.59 -0.81 23.53
C LYS A 156 -14.05 -0.85 23.49
N ASN A 157 -13.40 0.31 23.59
CA ASN A 157 -11.96 0.49 23.43
C ASN A 157 -11.42 0.02 22.07
N GLU A 158 -12.20 0.12 21.03
CA GLU A 158 -11.87 -0.22 19.64
C GLU A 158 -11.39 1.03 18.88
N ARG A 159 -10.83 0.84 17.69
CA ARG A 159 -10.28 1.90 16.83
C ARG A 159 -11.04 1.99 15.52
N VAL A 160 -11.03 3.17 14.93
CA VAL A 160 -11.74 3.48 13.68
C VAL A 160 -10.76 4.08 12.67
N LEU A 161 -10.80 3.57 11.43
CA LEU A 161 -10.15 4.18 10.28
C LEU A 161 -11.21 4.88 9.43
N VAL A 162 -10.91 6.10 8.98
CA VAL A 162 -11.80 6.85 8.08
C VAL A 162 -11.04 7.27 6.84
N THR A 163 -11.57 6.93 5.66
CA THR A 163 -10.97 7.33 4.39
C THR A 163 -11.78 8.44 3.72
N THR A 164 -11.08 9.47 3.28
CA THR A 164 -11.63 10.61 2.52
C THR A 164 -11.05 10.66 1.11
N LEU A 165 -11.55 11.53 0.24
CA LEU A 165 -11.07 11.68 -1.13
C LEU A 165 -9.95 12.70 -1.28
N THR A 166 -9.92 13.71 -0.40
CA THR A 166 -8.97 14.81 -0.52
C THR A 166 -8.33 15.17 0.81
N LYS A 167 -7.16 15.80 0.74
CA LYS A 167 -6.42 16.31 1.90
C LYS A 167 -7.27 17.28 2.71
N ARG A 168 -7.93 18.20 2.03
CA ARG A 168 -8.80 19.18 2.68
C ARG A 168 -9.96 18.53 3.43
N MET A 169 -10.64 17.54 2.81
CA MET A 169 -11.71 16.81 3.51
C MET A 169 -11.20 16.09 4.76
N ALA A 170 -10.00 15.52 4.71
CA ALA A 170 -9.41 14.85 5.87
C ALA A 170 -9.08 15.83 6.99
N GLU A 171 -8.56 17.01 6.64
CA GLU A 171 -8.26 18.09 7.58
C GLU A 171 -9.54 18.64 8.21
N ASP A 172 -10.51 19.06 7.38
CA ASP A 172 -11.80 19.59 7.83
C ASP A 172 -12.55 18.58 8.73
N LEU A 173 -12.54 17.29 8.36
CA LEU A 173 -13.15 16.23 9.18
C LEU A 173 -12.42 16.04 10.50
N THR A 174 -11.10 16.07 10.50
CA THR A 174 -10.30 15.93 11.72
C THR A 174 -10.60 17.04 12.71
N ASP A 175 -10.65 18.29 12.24
CA ASP A 175 -10.97 19.45 13.07
C ASP A 175 -12.41 19.34 13.62
N TYR A 176 -13.37 18.96 12.78
CA TYR A 176 -14.75 18.78 13.21
C TYR A 176 -14.91 17.68 14.25
N LEU A 177 -14.20 16.56 14.12
CA LEU A 177 -14.23 15.48 15.12
C LEU A 177 -13.57 15.91 16.43
N LEU A 178 -12.48 16.68 16.39
CA LEU A 178 -11.85 17.27 17.58
C LEU A 178 -12.81 18.21 18.33
N ASP A 179 -13.50 19.09 17.61
CA ASP A 179 -14.50 20.01 18.17
C ASP A 179 -15.66 19.27 18.84
N ASN A 180 -15.97 18.05 18.38
CA ASN A 180 -16.97 17.15 18.99
C ASN A 180 -16.41 16.25 20.10
N GLY A 181 -15.16 16.51 20.57
CA GLY A 181 -14.54 15.83 21.69
C GLY A 181 -13.99 14.43 21.36
N ILE A 182 -13.85 14.08 20.08
CA ILE A 182 -13.32 12.81 19.63
C ILE A 182 -11.81 12.93 19.50
N LYS A 183 -11.06 11.97 20.08
CA LYS A 183 -9.62 11.89 19.95
C LYS A 183 -9.26 11.32 18.56
N VAL A 184 -8.90 12.19 17.65
CA VAL A 184 -8.61 11.87 16.24
C VAL A 184 -7.25 12.41 15.81
N ARG A 185 -6.63 11.74 14.85
CA ARG A 185 -5.42 12.20 14.13
C ARG A 185 -5.62 12.05 12.63
N TYR A 186 -4.93 12.91 11.89
CA TYR A 186 -4.85 12.84 10.43
C TYR A 186 -3.50 12.25 9.99
N LEU A 187 -3.54 11.26 9.11
CA LEU A 187 -2.34 10.70 8.48
C LEU A 187 -2.04 11.47 7.19
N HIS A 188 -1.11 12.43 7.27
CA HIS A 188 -0.63 13.18 6.13
C HIS A 188 0.16 12.31 5.15
N SER A 189 0.06 12.63 3.84
CA SER A 189 0.88 11.99 2.81
C SER A 189 2.37 12.26 2.98
N ASP A 190 2.72 13.41 3.58
CA ASP A 190 4.08 13.94 3.67
C ASP A 190 4.77 13.61 5.01
N ILE A 191 4.12 12.80 5.86
CA ILE A 191 4.68 12.37 7.15
C ILE A 191 5.90 11.47 6.92
N ASP A 192 6.97 11.70 7.66
CA ASP A 192 8.14 10.83 7.60
C ASP A 192 7.87 9.44 8.23
N THR A 193 8.74 8.49 7.94
CA THR A 193 8.57 7.09 8.36
C THR A 193 8.53 6.94 9.88
N LEU A 194 9.37 7.67 10.63
CA LEU A 194 9.44 7.57 12.08
C LEU A 194 8.18 8.13 12.74
N GLN A 195 7.72 9.30 12.26
CA GLN A 195 6.48 9.90 12.72
C GLN A 195 5.26 9.01 12.41
N ARG A 196 5.26 8.35 11.25
CA ARG A 196 4.20 7.39 10.90
C ARG A 196 4.17 6.20 11.86
N VAL A 197 5.32 5.61 12.17
CA VAL A 197 5.42 4.51 13.14
C VAL A 197 4.90 4.94 14.50
N GLU A 198 5.29 6.13 14.98
CA GLU A 198 4.83 6.64 16.27
C GLU A 198 3.32 6.92 16.27
N LEU A 199 2.75 7.47 15.19
CA LEU A 199 1.32 7.71 15.06
C LEU A 199 0.52 6.40 15.13
N LEU A 200 0.98 5.35 14.45
CA LEU A 200 0.34 4.04 14.51
C LEU A 200 0.47 3.40 15.90
N ARG A 201 1.61 3.54 16.55
CA ARG A 201 1.80 3.12 17.94
C ARG A 201 0.81 3.81 18.88
N GLN A 202 0.65 5.12 18.77
CA GLN A 202 -0.31 5.91 19.56
C GLN A 202 -1.76 5.46 19.34
N LEU A 203 -2.14 5.17 18.08
CA LEU A 203 -3.46 4.59 17.78
C LEU A 203 -3.67 3.27 18.50
N ARG A 204 -2.70 2.36 18.45
CA ARG A 204 -2.78 1.06 19.12
C ARG A 204 -2.87 1.20 20.64
N LEU A 205 -2.13 2.12 21.24
CA LEU A 205 -2.17 2.41 22.67
C LEU A 205 -3.45 3.13 23.12
N GLY A 206 -4.26 3.65 22.19
CA GLY A 206 -5.50 4.36 22.49
C GLY A 206 -5.30 5.80 22.94
N GLU A 207 -4.17 6.40 22.66
CA GLU A 207 -3.97 7.83 22.87
C GLU A 207 -4.96 8.65 22.06
N PHE A 208 -5.35 8.13 20.89
CA PHE A 208 -6.49 8.56 20.09
C PHE A 208 -7.21 7.33 19.51
N VAL A 209 -8.44 7.50 19.03
CA VAL A 209 -9.31 6.40 18.64
C VAL A 209 -9.64 6.37 17.15
N VAL A 210 -9.51 7.50 16.47
CA VAL A 210 -9.82 7.64 15.04
C VAL A 210 -8.59 8.08 14.27
N LEU A 211 -8.28 7.38 13.19
CA LEU A 211 -7.29 7.77 12.22
C LEU A 211 -7.97 8.12 10.90
N VAL A 212 -7.87 9.38 10.48
CA VAL A 212 -8.38 9.86 9.19
C VAL A 212 -7.25 9.90 8.18
N GLY A 213 -7.52 9.52 6.94
CA GLY A 213 -6.54 9.63 5.86
C GLY A 213 -7.18 9.54 4.48
N ILE A 214 -6.43 9.95 3.46
CA ILE A 214 -6.86 9.86 2.06
C ILE A 214 -6.64 8.45 1.54
N ASN A 215 -5.44 7.95 1.72
CA ASN A 215 -5.02 6.62 1.29
C ASN A 215 -4.42 5.86 2.48
N LEU A 216 -5.28 5.15 3.18
CA LEU A 216 -4.87 4.26 4.27
C LEU A 216 -4.46 2.87 3.75
N LEU A 217 -4.29 2.75 2.42
CA LEU A 217 -4.01 1.48 1.73
C LEU A 217 -2.54 1.09 1.76
N ARG A 218 -1.65 1.97 2.26
CA ARG A 218 -0.23 1.64 2.26
C ARG A 218 -0.01 0.35 3.02
N GLU A 219 0.76 -0.51 2.41
CA GLU A 219 1.15 -1.83 2.90
C GLU A 219 1.76 -1.71 4.31
N GLY A 220 1.72 -2.79 5.06
CA GLY A 220 2.32 -2.84 6.40
C GLY A 220 1.45 -2.25 7.53
N LEU A 221 0.16 -2.00 7.31
CA LEU A 221 -0.78 -1.69 8.38
C LEU A 221 -1.41 -2.98 8.92
N ASP A 222 -0.96 -3.38 10.10
CA ASP A 222 -1.55 -4.47 10.88
C ASP A 222 -2.10 -3.90 12.20
N LEU A 223 -3.41 -3.70 12.24
CA LEU A 223 -4.12 -3.02 13.32
C LEU A 223 -5.30 -3.88 13.80
N PRO A 224 -5.06 -4.90 14.60
CA PRO A 224 -6.13 -5.78 15.11
C PRO A 224 -7.13 -5.03 16.00
N GLU A 225 -6.78 -3.88 16.53
CA GLU A 225 -7.64 -3.03 17.35
C GLU A 225 -8.70 -2.28 16.52
N VAL A 226 -8.54 -2.23 15.19
CA VAL A 226 -9.48 -1.55 14.28
C VAL A 226 -10.68 -2.45 14.02
N SER A 227 -11.84 -2.06 14.54
CA SER A 227 -13.11 -2.75 14.33
C SER A 227 -14.01 -2.10 13.28
N LEU A 228 -13.75 -0.83 12.94
CA LEU A 228 -14.53 -0.10 11.93
C LEU A 228 -13.60 0.56 10.90
N VAL A 229 -13.93 0.37 9.64
CA VAL A 229 -13.41 1.17 8.52
C VAL A 229 -14.58 1.92 7.89
N ALA A 230 -14.54 3.24 7.90
CA ALA A 230 -15.52 4.10 7.27
C ALA A 230 -14.96 4.69 5.97
N ILE A 231 -15.68 4.50 4.88
CA ILE A 231 -15.32 5.00 3.56
C ILE A 231 -16.31 6.08 3.15
N LEU A 232 -15.90 7.34 3.25
CA LEU A 232 -16.75 8.48 2.87
C LEU A 232 -16.78 8.63 1.35
N ASP A 233 -17.93 9.05 0.81
CA ASP A 233 -18.13 9.28 -0.61
C ASP A 233 -17.62 8.08 -1.46
N ALA A 234 -18.05 6.89 -1.11
CA ALA A 234 -17.58 5.65 -1.72
C ALA A 234 -18.01 5.50 -3.19
N ASP A 235 -19.08 6.21 -3.60
CA ASP A 235 -19.60 6.25 -4.97
C ASP A 235 -18.88 7.25 -5.90
N LYS A 236 -17.90 7.98 -5.40
CA LYS A 236 -17.10 8.89 -6.24
C LYS A 236 -15.98 8.12 -6.93
N GLU A 237 -16.28 7.60 -8.11
CA GLU A 237 -15.34 6.78 -8.88
C GLU A 237 -13.99 7.48 -9.11
N GLY A 238 -12.92 6.68 -9.12
CA GLY A 238 -11.56 7.12 -9.30
C GLY A 238 -10.56 6.13 -8.67
N PHE A 239 -9.28 6.44 -8.76
CA PHE A 239 -8.20 5.56 -8.28
C PHE A 239 -8.40 5.12 -6.82
N LEU A 240 -8.85 6.03 -5.92
CA LEU A 240 -9.08 5.74 -4.51
C LEU A 240 -10.36 4.94 -4.22
N ARG A 241 -11.21 4.76 -5.19
CA ARG A 241 -12.51 4.05 -5.11
C ARG A 241 -12.63 2.97 -6.19
N SER A 242 -11.52 2.55 -6.79
CA SER A 242 -11.47 1.38 -7.66
C SER A 242 -11.73 0.10 -6.85
N THR A 243 -12.18 -0.96 -7.51
CA THR A 243 -12.43 -2.27 -6.90
C THR A 243 -11.24 -2.74 -6.05
N LYS A 244 -10.01 -2.67 -6.60
CA LYS A 244 -8.78 -3.04 -5.88
C LYS A 244 -8.57 -2.19 -4.63
N SER A 245 -8.74 -0.86 -4.74
CA SER A 245 -8.59 0.07 -3.61
C SER A 245 -9.63 -0.19 -2.51
N LEU A 246 -10.87 -0.47 -2.88
CA LEU A 246 -11.93 -0.78 -1.94
C LEU A 246 -11.66 -2.09 -1.20
N ILE A 247 -11.30 -3.18 -1.91
CA ILE A 247 -10.95 -4.47 -1.30
C ILE A 247 -9.78 -4.32 -0.31
N GLN A 248 -8.73 -3.59 -0.68
CA GLN A 248 -7.59 -3.33 0.21
C GLN A 248 -8.00 -2.53 1.47
N THR A 249 -8.88 -1.55 1.30
CA THR A 249 -9.40 -0.74 2.42
C THR A 249 -10.27 -1.57 3.34
N ILE A 250 -11.19 -2.36 2.80
CA ILE A 250 -12.06 -3.29 3.53
C ILE A 250 -11.20 -4.26 4.37
N GLY A 251 -10.13 -4.79 3.78
CA GLY A 251 -9.23 -5.72 4.43
C GLY A 251 -8.55 -5.20 5.70
N ARG A 252 -8.55 -3.87 5.93
CA ARG A 252 -8.00 -3.28 7.17
C ARG A 252 -8.82 -3.61 8.42
N ALA A 253 -10.11 -3.93 8.28
CA ALA A 253 -10.96 -4.40 9.39
C ALA A 253 -10.95 -5.94 9.55
N ALA A 254 -10.32 -6.68 8.66
CA ALA A 254 -10.37 -8.15 8.63
C ALA A 254 -9.55 -8.84 9.75
N ARG A 255 -8.79 -8.10 10.54
CA ARG A 255 -8.00 -8.61 11.67
C ARG A 255 -8.70 -8.48 13.02
N ASN A 256 -9.90 -7.92 13.05
CA ASN A 256 -10.73 -7.79 14.23
C ASN A 256 -11.93 -8.74 14.13
N VAL A 257 -12.24 -9.45 15.20
CA VAL A 257 -13.38 -10.38 15.24
C VAL A 257 -14.71 -9.64 14.99
N SER A 258 -14.81 -8.40 15.46
CA SER A 258 -15.96 -7.51 15.27
C SER A 258 -15.78 -6.55 14.09
N GLY A 259 -14.93 -6.91 13.11
CA GLY A 259 -14.60 -6.06 11.98
C GLY A 259 -15.81 -5.73 11.11
N GLU A 260 -16.04 -4.45 10.88
CA GLU A 260 -17.11 -3.94 10.01
C GLU A 260 -16.59 -2.82 9.10
N VAL A 261 -17.25 -2.68 7.96
CA VAL A 261 -17.00 -1.59 7.02
C VAL A 261 -18.29 -0.87 6.70
N ILE A 262 -18.26 0.45 6.75
CA ILE A 262 -19.38 1.29 6.30
C ILE A 262 -18.90 2.08 5.08
N MET A 263 -19.61 1.90 3.97
CA MET A 263 -19.46 2.72 2.77
C MET A 263 -20.58 3.74 2.72
N TYR A 264 -20.25 5.03 2.77
CA TYR A 264 -21.23 6.08 2.58
C TYR A 264 -21.32 6.42 1.10
N ALA A 265 -22.49 6.13 0.52
CA ALA A 265 -22.73 6.28 -0.91
C ALA A 265 -24.24 6.47 -1.16
N ASP A 266 -24.58 7.27 -2.18
CA ASP A 266 -25.97 7.45 -2.63
C ASP A 266 -26.36 6.45 -3.70
N GLN A 267 -25.36 5.85 -4.37
CA GLN A 267 -25.54 4.77 -5.35
C GLN A 267 -24.41 3.74 -5.20
N ILE A 268 -24.71 2.50 -5.51
CA ILE A 268 -23.69 1.44 -5.58
C ILE A 268 -23.10 1.47 -6.99
N THR A 269 -21.81 1.78 -7.10
CA THR A 269 -21.07 1.72 -8.37
C THR A 269 -20.62 0.31 -8.67
N GLU A 270 -20.20 0.06 -9.92
CA GLU A 270 -19.66 -1.24 -10.33
C GLU A 270 -18.47 -1.66 -9.45
N SER A 271 -17.52 -0.74 -9.21
CA SER A 271 -16.38 -0.99 -8.34
C SER A 271 -16.78 -1.34 -6.90
N MET A 272 -17.80 -0.69 -6.36
CA MET A 272 -18.35 -1.02 -5.04
C MET A 272 -18.98 -2.40 -5.02
N GLN A 273 -19.81 -2.73 -6.05
CA GLN A 273 -20.49 -4.01 -6.12
C GLN A 273 -19.48 -5.16 -6.19
N GLU A 274 -18.48 -5.06 -7.06
CA GLU A 274 -17.41 -6.07 -7.17
C GLU A 274 -16.66 -6.26 -5.84
N ALA A 275 -16.32 -5.16 -5.17
CA ALA A 275 -15.60 -5.22 -3.90
C ALA A 275 -16.45 -5.85 -2.77
N ILE A 276 -17.75 -5.55 -2.75
CA ILE A 276 -18.71 -6.14 -1.78
C ILE A 276 -18.87 -7.64 -2.06
N ASP A 277 -19.12 -8.02 -3.31
CA ASP A 277 -19.35 -9.41 -3.71
C ASP A 277 -18.13 -10.27 -3.41
N GLU A 278 -16.92 -9.79 -3.72
CA GLU A 278 -15.69 -10.51 -3.44
C GLU A 278 -15.44 -10.65 -1.93
N THR A 279 -15.71 -9.60 -1.16
CA THR A 279 -15.58 -9.63 0.31
C THR A 279 -16.56 -10.64 0.90
N GLU A 280 -17.82 -10.66 0.45
CA GLU A 280 -18.83 -11.60 0.94
C GLU A 280 -18.49 -13.03 0.54
N ARG A 281 -18.03 -13.27 -0.69
CA ARG A 281 -17.56 -14.58 -1.15
C ARG A 281 -16.48 -15.14 -0.24
N ARG A 282 -15.47 -14.34 0.10
CA ARG A 282 -14.37 -14.72 1.01
C ARG A 282 -14.91 -14.98 2.42
N ARG A 283 -15.80 -14.12 2.89
CA ARG A 283 -16.46 -14.21 4.19
C ARG A 283 -17.23 -15.54 4.34
N GLU A 284 -18.08 -15.86 3.39
CA GLU A 284 -18.86 -17.09 3.38
C GLU A 284 -17.98 -18.34 3.38
N LYS A 285 -16.92 -18.33 2.57
CA LYS A 285 -15.94 -19.43 2.48
C LYS A 285 -15.26 -19.68 3.83
N GLN A 286 -14.84 -18.62 4.52
CA GLN A 286 -14.22 -18.72 5.85
C GLN A 286 -15.22 -19.18 6.91
N ILE A 287 -16.45 -18.68 6.92
CA ILE A 287 -17.50 -19.07 7.86
C ILE A 287 -17.83 -20.56 7.69
N ALA A 288 -17.98 -21.03 6.46
CA ALA A 288 -18.24 -22.44 6.17
C ALA A 288 -17.11 -23.32 6.71
N TYR A 289 -15.86 -22.96 6.44
CA TYR A 289 -14.68 -23.67 6.94
C TYR A 289 -14.62 -23.69 8.47
N ASN A 290 -14.83 -22.54 9.13
CA ASN A 290 -14.83 -22.47 10.60
C ASN A 290 -15.88 -23.41 11.20
N LYS A 291 -17.09 -23.42 10.62
CA LYS A 291 -18.19 -24.26 11.08
C LYS A 291 -17.87 -25.75 10.90
N GLU A 292 -17.28 -26.13 9.78
CA GLU A 292 -16.91 -27.52 9.49
C GLU A 292 -15.82 -28.04 10.43
N HIS A 293 -14.84 -27.16 10.78
CA HIS A 293 -13.69 -27.55 11.59
C HIS A 293 -13.81 -27.15 13.06
N GLY A 294 -14.94 -26.56 13.48
CA GLY A 294 -15.14 -26.15 14.88
C GLY A 294 -14.18 -25.04 15.35
N ILE A 295 -13.77 -24.17 14.42
CA ILE A 295 -12.83 -23.07 14.71
C ILE A 295 -13.60 -21.86 15.24
N ASP A 296 -13.18 -21.35 16.40
CA ASP A 296 -13.63 -20.08 16.98
C ASP A 296 -12.65 -18.98 16.57
N PRO A 297 -13.12 -17.91 15.88
CA PRO A 297 -12.24 -16.84 15.39
C PRO A 297 -11.47 -16.17 16.54
N GLN A 298 -10.15 -16.05 16.38
CA GLN A 298 -9.27 -15.37 17.34
C GLN A 298 -8.33 -14.42 16.62
N PRO A 299 -8.08 -13.19 17.16
CA PRO A 299 -7.15 -12.22 16.58
C PRO A 299 -5.69 -12.67 16.68
#